data_d18994b06c111086d41d56dd7ff656fb
#
_entry.id   d18994b06c111086d41d56dd7ff656fb
#
_cell.length_a   1.000
_cell.length_b   1.000
_cell.length_c   1.000
_cell.angle_alpha   90.00
_cell.angle_beta   90.00
_cell.angle_gamma   90.00
#
_symmetry.space_group_name_H-M   'P 1'
#
loop_
_entity.id
_entity.type
_entity.pdbx_description
1 polymer ?
#
loop_
_entity_poly.entity_id
_entity_poly.type
_entity_poly.pdbx_seq_one_letter_code
_entity_poly.pdbx_strand_id
1 'polypeptide(L)'
;MKSLRQVLRDYLVRRAFVGGYSWDVDKYSLILEVITYSLIPVPVITYLITKSLPLSLMLAPTPALPILLVVIWSTYSVDSVKEGVEWELPFFVVLLDIVHDVGGDITHAFELSGKVGLRWIGREWSIIRRYSLTTNSITKAMQVRARLHPSLEFQRFVNGYVSVWSYSGDVGGYVRSVEGTYLSTLSSRLSSLSRQIIDVVVATVSSLVVLILFVIVTTVLGMNYAILYIVPAVALLLPALIARVYQSIPYIIRMDVIRDKSVYMALGASVMVAAILILYLGVKGVMALMLPPLLFSAMVTRRVNAMRDSIMALPDLMRDISEIVKAGVGIGAAIERILDNPYPPPLIAYLRGINQLSGNAEVNGPWIMRFAMGVLRELSSLGSPSRALDRLVEVFLELKTIMMGINYGSRSLQLLNYSLPAVFAGITYISRFVVQTISSIIENAPYALIGLSIPGINAVLMPLLLTAYIVSLSVALLSSLLGNLSINPTIKYVIPIPLTLALMLITVEIPVLA
;
A
#
# COMPACT_ATOMS: atom_id res chain seq x y z
N MET A 1 -31.09 9.09 31.62
CA MET A 1 -30.44 8.56 30.42
C MET A 1 -29.65 9.68 29.75
N LYS A 2 -28.37 9.46 29.37
CA LYS A 2 -27.63 10.45 28.57
C LYS A 2 -28.29 10.56 27.19
N SER A 3 -28.39 11.78 26.63
CA SER A 3 -28.86 11.94 25.25
C SER A 3 -27.88 11.30 24.28
N LEU A 4 -28.35 10.89 23.08
CA LEU A 4 -27.50 10.34 22.03
C LEU A 4 -26.32 11.28 21.73
N ARG A 5 -26.59 12.60 21.67
CA ARG A 5 -25.58 13.64 21.51
C ARG A 5 -24.50 13.61 22.59
N GLN A 6 -24.88 13.44 23.87
CA GLN A 6 -23.90 13.36 24.96
C GLN A 6 -23.00 12.14 24.83
N VAL A 7 -23.54 10.98 24.46
CA VAL A 7 -22.79 9.75 24.27
C VAL A 7 -21.79 9.89 23.10
N LEU A 8 -22.28 10.41 21.97
CA LEU A 8 -21.43 10.65 20.79
C LEU A 8 -20.35 11.70 21.07
N ARG A 9 -20.69 12.77 21.77
CA ARG A 9 -19.74 13.79 22.20
C ARG A 9 -18.63 13.21 23.08
N ASP A 10 -19.00 12.51 24.15
CA ASP A 10 -18.05 11.89 25.09
C ASP A 10 -17.10 10.92 24.34
N TYR A 11 -17.63 10.14 23.40
CA TYR A 11 -16.85 9.24 22.57
C TYR A 11 -15.88 9.99 21.66
N LEU A 12 -16.34 10.99 20.90
CA LEU A 12 -15.51 11.77 19.97
C LEU A 12 -14.46 12.61 20.70
N VAL A 13 -14.78 13.18 21.86
CA VAL A 13 -13.81 13.90 22.71
C VAL A 13 -12.65 12.97 23.09
N ARG A 14 -12.95 11.77 23.59
CA ARG A 14 -11.91 10.79 23.94
C ARG A 14 -11.03 10.43 22.75
N ARG A 15 -11.63 10.17 21.59
CA ARG A 15 -10.90 9.82 20.38
C ARG A 15 -10.06 10.98 19.83
N ALA A 16 -10.61 12.19 19.83
CA ALA A 16 -9.88 13.39 19.43
C ALA A 16 -8.66 13.62 20.34
N PHE A 17 -8.82 13.44 21.64
CA PHE A 17 -7.77 13.63 22.64
C PHE A 17 -6.63 12.61 22.47
N VAL A 18 -6.98 11.33 22.31
CA VAL A 18 -6.03 10.24 22.07
C VAL A 18 -5.28 10.45 20.73
N GLY A 19 -6.00 10.77 19.66
CA GLY A 19 -5.43 11.04 18.35
C GLY A 19 -4.74 12.40 18.22
N GLY A 20 -4.86 13.30 19.20
CA GLY A 20 -4.34 14.66 19.13
C GLY A 20 -5.01 15.52 18.04
N TYR A 21 -6.28 15.24 17.72
CA TYR A 21 -7.05 16.01 16.73
C TYR A 21 -7.78 17.20 17.37
N SER A 22 -7.85 18.30 16.63
CA SER A 22 -8.66 19.48 16.98
C SER A 22 -10.03 19.41 16.31
N TRP A 23 -10.77 18.31 16.52
CA TRP A 23 -12.12 18.19 15.96
C TRP A 23 -13.09 19.14 16.67
N ASP A 24 -13.96 19.77 15.89
CA ASP A 24 -15.12 20.48 16.44
C ASP A 24 -16.19 19.45 16.83
N VAL A 25 -15.98 18.84 18.02
CA VAL A 25 -16.79 17.71 18.49
C VAL A 25 -18.24 18.09 18.69
N ASP A 26 -18.51 19.34 19.10
CA ASP A 26 -19.87 19.83 19.32
C ASP A 26 -20.64 19.91 18.00
N LYS A 27 -19.99 20.41 16.93
CA LYS A 27 -20.55 20.46 15.59
C LYS A 27 -20.78 19.07 15.00
N TYR A 28 -19.79 18.18 15.09
CA TYR A 28 -19.92 16.82 14.57
C TYR A 28 -20.97 16.01 15.31
N SER A 29 -21.06 16.10 16.65
CA SER A 29 -22.07 15.39 17.42
C SER A 29 -23.49 15.87 17.10
N LEU A 30 -23.68 17.18 16.85
CA LEU A 30 -24.95 17.74 16.45
C LEU A 30 -25.36 17.29 15.05
N ILE A 31 -24.45 17.35 14.10
CA ILE A 31 -24.71 16.90 12.71
C ILE A 31 -25.12 15.42 12.70
N LEU A 32 -24.40 14.59 13.45
CA LEU A 32 -24.71 13.16 13.56
C LEU A 32 -26.07 12.90 14.19
N GLU A 33 -26.41 13.62 15.24
CA GLU A 33 -27.72 13.52 15.87
C GLU A 33 -28.83 13.85 14.89
N VAL A 34 -28.73 14.98 14.17
CA VAL A 34 -29.71 15.41 13.17
C VAL A 34 -29.86 14.38 12.05
N ILE A 35 -28.72 13.88 11.48
CA ILE A 35 -28.76 12.89 10.40
C ILE A 35 -29.39 11.58 10.91
N THR A 36 -29.02 11.11 12.10
CA THR A 36 -29.56 9.87 12.66
C THR A 36 -31.07 9.97 12.85
N TYR A 37 -31.56 11.07 13.43
CA TYR A 37 -32.99 11.25 13.61
C TYR A 37 -33.77 11.43 12.32
N SER A 38 -33.18 12.08 11.30
CA SER A 38 -33.80 12.22 9.99
C SER A 38 -33.95 10.89 9.22
N LEU A 39 -33.13 9.87 9.56
CA LEU A 39 -33.19 8.56 8.92
C LEU A 39 -34.15 7.58 9.62
N ILE A 40 -34.61 7.87 10.85
CA ILE A 40 -35.55 7.01 11.57
C ILE A 40 -36.86 6.75 10.80
N PRO A 41 -37.48 7.75 10.13
CA PRO A 41 -38.73 7.51 9.41
C PRO A 41 -38.56 6.74 8.11
N VAL A 42 -37.34 6.57 7.58
CA VAL A 42 -37.10 5.96 6.25
C VAL A 42 -37.69 4.55 6.12
N PRO A 43 -37.48 3.60 7.05
CA PRO A 43 -38.09 2.27 6.96
C PRO A 43 -39.64 2.32 6.98
N VAL A 44 -40.19 3.23 7.81
CA VAL A 44 -41.65 3.38 7.93
C VAL A 44 -42.24 3.97 6.63
N ILE A 45 -41.62 5.02 6.10
CA ILE A 45 -42.04 5.63 4.81
C ILE A 45 -41.95 4.60 3.68
N THR A 46 -40.87 3.83 3.63
CA THR A 46 -40.70 2.77 2.62
C THR A 46 -41.81 1.72 2.72
N TYR A 47 -42.17 1.32 3.93
CA TYR A 47 -43.30 0.39 4.14
C TYR A 47 -44.63 0.98 3.65
N LEU A 48 -44.88 2.24 3.97
CA LEU A 48 -46.13 2.94 3.56
C LEU A 48 -46.26 3.06 2.03
N ILE A 49 -45.15 3.30 1.34
CA ILE A 49 -45.12 3.47 -0.12
C ILE A 49 -45.18 2.12 -0.84
N THR A 50 -44.34 1.16 -0.47
CA THR A 50 -44.18 -0.10 -1.21
C THR A 50 -45.04 -1.24 -0.69
N LYS A 51 -45.60 -1.10 0.51
CA LYS A 51 -46.32 -2.14 1.28
C LYS A 51 -45.56 -3.47 1.37
N SER A 52 -44.23 -3.42 1.20
CA SER A 52 -43.32 -4.54 1.22
C SER A 52 -42.60 -4.60 2.58
N LEU A 53 -43.00 -5.55 3.42
CA LEU A 53 -42.38 -5.77 4.72
C LEU A 53 -40.90 -6.18 4.64
N PRO A 54 -40.48 -7.06 3.70
CA PRO A 54 -39.06 -7.40 3.58
C PRO A 54 -38.19 -6.20 3.22
N LEU A 55 -38.64 -5.32 2.35
CA LEU A 55 -37.88 -4.13 1.95
C LEU A 55 -37.75 -3.12 3.08
N SER A 56 -38.80 -2.92 3.86
CA SER A 56 -38.78 -2.08 5.06
C SER A 56 -37.83 -2.63 6.13
N LEU A 57 -37.80 -3.94 6.35
CA LEU A 57 -36.88 -4.61 7.27
C LEU A 57 -35.42 -4.50 6.81
N MET A 58 -35.15 -4.58 5.50
CA MET A 58 -33.80 -4.36 4.97
C MET A 58 -33.29 -2.93 5.23
N LEU A 59 -34.18 -1.94 5.27
CA LEU A 59 -33.85 -0.54 5.54
C LEU A 59 -33.89 -0.18 7.03
N ALA A 60 -34.32 -1.07 7.91
CA ALA A 60 -34.37 -0.82 9.35
C ALA A 60 -33.03 -0.37 9.98
N PRO A 61 -31.83 -0.86 9.54
CA PRO A 61 -30.55 -0.41 10.09
C PRO A 61 -30.07 0.96 9.57
N THR A 62 -30.77 1.61 8.62
CA THR A 62 -30.33 2.89 8.04
C THR A 62 -30.06 4.01 9.06
N PRO A 63 -30.81 4.19 10.16
CA PRO A 63 -30.49 5.19 11.18
C PRO A 63 -29.18 4.93 11.94
N ALA A 64 -28.71 3.69 11.99
CA ALA A 64 -27.45 3.33 12.66
C ALA A 64 -26.22 3.58 11.76
N LEU A 65 -26.38 3.68 10.45
CA LEU A 65 -25.27 3.84 9.50
C LEU A 65 -24.39 5.07 9.76
N PRO A 66 -24.92 6.29 10.00
CA PRO A 66 -24.10 7.47 10.27
C PRO A 66 -23.24 7.30 11.53
N ILE A 67 -23.80 6.71 12.58
CA ILE A 67 -23.07 6.43 13.83
C ILE A 67 -21.95 5.44 13.57
N LEU A 68 -22.24 4.35 12.87
CA LEU A 68 -21.26 3.31 12.50
C LEU A 68 -20.14 3.88 11.64
N LEU A 69 -20.46 4.70 10.64
CA LEU A 69 -19.46 5.35 9.79
C LEU A 69 -18.53 6.26 10.59
N VAL A 70 -19.05 7.03 11.55
CA VAL A 70 -18.22 7.90 12.39
C VAL A 70 -17.38 7.11 13.40
N VAL A 71 -17.92 6.02 13.94
CA VAL A 71 -17.14 5.11 14.80
C VAL A 71 -15.97 4.50 13.99
N ILE A 72 -16.24 4.00 12.80
CA ILE A 72 -15.20 3.47 11.90
C ILE A 72 -14.17 4.55 11.55
N TRP A 73 -14.63 5.73 11.12
CA TRP A 73 -13.75 6.85 10.74
C TRP A 73 -12.88 7.33 11.91
N SER A 74 -13.45 7.50 13.09
CA SER A 74 -12.70 7.95 14.28
C SER A 74 -11.69 6.91 14.75
N THR A 75 -12.04 5.61 14.67
CA THR A 75 -11.12 4.51 14.99
C THR A 75 -9.98 4.49 13.97
N TYR A 76 -10.29 4.53 12.68
CA TYR A 76 -9.29 4.58 11.60
C TYR A 76 -8.35 5.78 11.74
N SER A 77 -8.88 6.96 12.12
CA SER A 77 -8.07 8.16 12.34
C SER A 77 -7.08 8.00 13.49
N VAL A 78 -7.49 7.37 14.59
CA VAL A 78 -6.59 7.10 15.74
C VAL A 78 -5.55 6.03 15.39
N ASP A 79 -5.98 4.97 14.71
CA ASP A 79 -5.07 3.90 14.27
C ASP A 79 -4.04 4.42 13.26
N SER A 80 -4.43 5.34 12.37
CA SER A 80 -3.47 5.98 11.44
C SER A 80 -2.40 6.80 12.15
N VAL A 81 -2.73 7.45 13.29
CA VAL A 81 -1.73 8.13 14.13
C VAL A 81 -0.78 7.14 14.78
N LYS A 82 -1.35 6.06 15.35
CA LYS A 82 -0.59 4.98 15.96
C LYS A 82 0.43 4.39 14.96
N GLU A 83 -0.09 3.92 13.83
CA GLU A 83 0.74 3.30 12.79
C GLU A 83 1.76 4.29 12.21
N GLY A 84 1.35 5.53 11.94
CA GLY A 84 2.26 6.55 11.41
C GLY A 84 3.43 6.84 12.33
N VAL A 85 3.18 6.98 13.63
CA VAL A 85 4.24 7.19 14.62
C VAL A 85 5.12 5.95 14.77
N GLU A 86 4.53 4.74 14.82
CA GLU A 86 5.29 3.49 14.94
C GLU A 86 6.21 3.22 13.75
N TRP A 87 5.82 3.67 12.55
CA TRP A 87 6.67 3.56 11.36
C TRP A 87 7.78 4.63 11.31
N GLU A 88 7.53 5.83 11.83
CA GLU A 88 8.54 6.90 11.86
C GLU A 88 9.50 6.78 13.06
N LEU A 89 9.10 6.11 14.13
CA LEU A 89 9.86 6.06 15.38
C LEU A 89 11.29 5.51 15.22
N PRO A 90 11.56 4.43 14.44
CA PRO A 90 12.93 3.97 14.21
C PRO A 90 13.82 5.07 13.61
N PHE A 91 13.31 5.80 12.63
CA PHE A 91 14.03 6.89 11.96
C PHE A 91 14.19 8.13 12.86
N PHE A 92 13.24 8.36 13.74
CA PHE A 92 13.36 9.41 14.75
C PHE A 92 14.44 9.08 15.78
N VAL A 93 14.56 7.83 16.20
CA VAL A 93 15.62 7.39 17.12
C VAL A 93 16.99 7.56 16.47
N VAL A 94 17.14 7.21 15.20
CA VAL A 94 18.34 7.48 14.41
C VAL A 94 18.65 8.98 14.33
N LEU A 95 17.63 9.80 14.01
CA LEU A 95 17.81 11.27 14.00
C LEU A 95 18.23 11.80 15.36
N LEU A 96 17.68 11.25 16.43
CA LEU A 96 18.01 11.65 17.79
C LEU A 96 19.46 11.26 18.15
N ASP A 97 19.94 10.07 17.75
CA ASP A 97 21.34 9.68 17.95
C ASP A 97 22.29 10.61 17.21
N ILE A 98 21.98 10.94 15.95
CA ILE A 98 22.71 11.91 15.14
C ILE A 98 22.75 13.31 15.82
N VAL A 99 21.61 13.76 16.35
CA VAL A 99 21.51 15.05 17.05
C VAL A 99 22.31 15.05 18.34
N HIS A 100 22.34 13.92 19.07
CA HIS A 100 23.18 13.78 20.26
C HIS A 100 24.68 13.82 19.95
N ASP A 101 25.11 13.21 18.85
CA ASP A 101 26.51 13.25 18.42
C ASP A 101 27.03 14.69 18.12
N VAL A 102 26.11 15.60 17.78
CA VAL A 102 26.42 17.04 17.60
C VAL A 102 26.12 17.89 18.83
N GLY A 103 25.84 17.25 19.98
CA GLY A 103 25.57 17.94 21.26
C GLY A 103 24.16 18.53 21.41
N GLY A 104 23.22 18.14 20.53
CA GLY A 104 21.82 18.51 20.64
C GLY A 104 21.04 17.58 21.60
N ASP A 105 19.82 17.98 21.91
CA ASP A 105 18.90 17.25 22.76
C ASP A 105 17.67 16.73 21.98
N ILE A 106 16.77 16.02 22.67
CA ILE A 106 15.53 15.49 22.06
C ILE A 106 14.62 16.61 21.53
N THR A 107 14.67 17.80 22.11
CA THR A 107 13.88 18.97 21.66
C THR A 107 14.32 19.36 20.26
N HIS A 108 15.63 19.42 20.04
CA HIS A 108 16.22 19.71 18.75
C HIS A 108 15.88 18.61 17.72
N ALA A 109 15.96 17.34 18.11
CA ALA A 109 15.56 16.22 17.23
C ALA A 109 14.08 16.30 16.82
N PHE A 110 13.19 16.64 17.75
CA PHE A 110 11.78 16.88 17.46
C PHE A 110 11.56 18.09 16.52
N GLU A 111 12.29 19.18 16.68
CA GLU A 111 12.21 20.33 15.77
C GLU A 111 12.66 19.98 14.36
N LEU A 112 13.73 19.20 14.24
CA LEU A 112 14.23 18.73 12.95
C LEU A 112 13.30 17.71 12.30
N SER A 113 12.56 16.91 13.08
CA SER A 113 11.71 15.83 12.56
C SER A 113 10.77 16.29 11.45
N GLY A 114 10.14 17.46 11.61
CA GLY A 114 9.26 18.03 10.58
C GLY A 114 10.01 18.44 9.31
N LYS A 115 11.24 18.91 9.42
CA LYS A 115 12.08 19.35 8.30
C LYS A 115 12.64 18.19 7.48
N VAL A 116 12.96 17.07 8.16
CA VAL A 116 13.47 15.86 7.49
C VAL A 116 12.37 14.92 6.99
N GLY A 117 11.10 15.31 7.12
CA GLY A 117 9.97 14.56 6.56
C GLY A 117 9.35 13.51 7.50
N LEU A 118 9.65 13.53 8.79
CA LEU A 118 8.97 12.76 9.84
C LEU A 118 7.65 13.45 10.23
N ARG A 119 6.64 13.28 9.40
CA ARG A 119 5.38 14.02 9.49
C ARG A 119 4.61 13.75 10.79
N TRP A 120 4.54 12.48 11.20
CA TRP A 120 3.77 12.08 12.38
C TRP A 120 4.49 12.47 13.67
N ILE A 121 5.79 12.26 13.71
CA ILE A 121 6.62 12.71 14.85
C ILE A 121 6.62 14.24 14.97
N GLY A 122 6.76 14.95 13.86
CA GLY A 122 6.67 16.42 13.86
C GLY A 122 5.30 16.94 14.34
N ARG A 123 4.20 16.19 14.05
CA ARG A 123 2.90 16.48 14.59
C ARG A 123 2.84 16.23 16.11
N GLU A 124 3.42 15.14 16.60
CA GLU A 124 3.50 14.87 18.03
C GLU A 124 4.29 15.98 18.75
N TRP A 125 5.38 16.47 18.16
CA TRP A 125 6.09 17.61 18.67
C TRP A 125 5.20 18.85 18.83
N SER A 126 4.38 19.15 17.84
CA SER A 126 3.46 20.29 17.92
C SER A 126 2.44 20.18 19.07
N ILE A 127 2.05 18.94 19.42
CA ILE A 127 1.15 18.64 20.53
C ILE A 127 1.91 18.78 21.86
N ILE A 128 3.09 18.18 21.97
CA ILE A 128 3.96 18.26 23.15
C ILE A 128 4.28 19.73 23.47
N ARG A 129 4.61 20.53 22.45
CA ARG A 129 4.88 21.96 22.60
C ARG A 129 3.68 22.72 23.15
N ARG A 130 2.45 22.38 22.73
CA ARG A 130 1.24 22.97 23.33
C ARG A 130 1.06 22.58 24.79
N TYR A 131 1.30 21.31 25.15
CA TYR A 131 1.24 20.87 26.55
C TYR A 131 2.36 21.50 27.40
N SER A 132 3.53 21.80 26.85
CA SER A 132 4.60 22.45 27.61
C SER A 132 4.22 23.86 28.08
N LEU A 133 3.36 24.56 27.34
CA LEU A 133 2.83 25.88 27.75
C LEU A 133 1.95 25.79 29.00
N THR A 134 1.29 24.67 29.23
CA THR A 134 0.43 24.47 30.42
C THR A 134 1.16 23.82 31.58
N THR A 135 2.17 23.01 31.30
CA THR A 135 2.94 22.26 32.32
C THR A 135 4.22 22.97 32.75
N ASN A 136 4.60 24.05 32.08
CA ASN A 136 5.88 24.77 32.23
C ASN A 136 7.11 23.84 32.19
N SER A 137 6.99 22.66 31.57
CA SER A 137 8.08 21.68 31.46
C SER A 137 7.87 20.78 30.25
N ILE A 138 8.88 20.73 29.38
CA ILE A 138 8.86 19.86 28.18
C ILE A 138 8.83 18.39 28.59
N THR A 139 9.60 17.98 29.58
CA THR A 139 9.63 16.59 30.06
C THR A 139 8.30 16.12 30.62
N LYS A 140 7.63 16.98 31.41
CA LYS A 140 6.27 16.70 31.89
C LYS A 140 5.27 16.64 30.73
N ALA A 141 5.36 17.55 29.77
CA ALA A 141 4.51 17.56 28.58
C ALA A 141 4.68 16.28 27.76
N MET A 142 5.93 15.81 27.57
CA MET A 142 6.23 14.54 26.90
C MET A 142 5.60 13.35 27.63
N GLN A 143 5.72 13.27 28.95
CA GLN A 143 5.11 12.20 29.76
C GLN A 143 3.57 12.23 29.68
N VAL A 144 2.94 13.42 29.75
CA VAL A 144 1.49 13.55 29.59
C VAL A 144 1.06 13.05 28.21
N ARG A 145 1.73 13.48 27.15
CA ARG A 145 1.41 13.04 25.80
C ARG A 145 1.64 11.53 25.62
N ALA A 146 2.75 10.99 26.13
CA ALA A 146 3.04 9.56 26.07
C ALA A 146 1.91 8.72 26.71
N ARG A 147 1.42 9.09 27.90
CA ARG A 147 0.31 8.38 28.57
C ARG A 147 -0.99 8.35 27.77
N LEU A 148 -1.21 9.36 26.94
CA LEU A 148 -2.43 9.50 26.13
C LEU A 148 -2.28 8.94 24.72
N HIS A 149 -1.04 8.67 24.29
CA HIS A 149 -0.75 8.27 22.92
C HIS A 149 -1.22 6.84 22.63
N PRO A 150 -1.82 6.55 21.44
CA PRO A 150 -2.33 5.22 21.12
C PRO A 150 -1.23 4.18 20.88
N SER A 151 0.02 4.60 20.57
CA SER A 151 1.16 3.70 20.36
C SER A 151 1.87 3.40 21.68
N LEU A 152 1.93 2.11 22.04
CA LEU A 152 2.71 1.63 23.20
C LEU A 152 4.22 1.78 22.99
N GLU A 153 4.69 1.69 21.75
CA GLU A 153 6.12 1.87 21.44
C GLU A 153 6.58 3.30 21.68
N PHE A 154 5.78 4.27 21.24
CA PHE A 154 6.04 5.67 21.53
C PHE A 154 5.99 5.97 23.03
N GLN A 155 5.02 5.40 23.75
CA GLN A 155 4.95 5.52 25.21
C GLN A 155 6.23 4.99 25.89
N ARG A 156 6.67 3.78 25.51
CA ARG A 156 7.87 3.14 26.07
C ARG A 156 9.12 3.96 25.79
N PHE A 157 9.27 4.41 24.55
CA PHE A 157 10.41 5.23 24.14
C PHE A 157 10.48 6.53 24.94
N VAL A 158 9.40 7.31 24.97
CA VAL A 158 9.38 8.61 25.66
C VAL A 158 9.57 8.44 27.17
N ASN A 159 8.88 7.47 27.80
CA ASN A 159 9.05 7.24 29.23
C ASN A 159 10.46 6.75 29.57
N GLY A 160 11.04 5.87 28.76
CA GLY A 160 12.44 5.43 28.91
C GLY A 160 13.42 6.59 28.79
N TYR A 161 13.27 7.41 27.76
CA TYR A 161 14.09 8.60 27.56
C TYR A 161 14.02 9.55 28.75
N VAL A 162 12.82 9.92 29.20
CA VAL A 162 12.62 10.85 30.32
C VAL A 162 13.16 10.24 31.63
N SER A 163 13.02 8.93 31.83
CA SER A 163 13.57 8.24 32.99
C SER A 163 15.08 8.33 33.02
N VAL A 164 15.74 7.99 31.90
CA VAL A 164 17.21 8.06 31.80
C VAL A 164 17.72 9.50 31.95
N TRP A 165 17.05 10.46 31.33
CA TRP A 165 17.35 11.89 31.49
C TRP A 165 17.30 12.31 32.96
N SER A 166 16.30 11.82 33.71
CA SER A 166 16.09 12.26 35.10
C SER A 166 17.01 11.58 36.12
N TYR A 167 17.44 10.32 35.85
CA TYR A 167 18.15 9.51 36.84
C TYR A 167 19.64 9.28 36.52
N SER A 168 20.00 8.98 35.27
CA SER A 168 21.38 8.59 34.92
C SER A 168 22.13 9.66 34.13
N GLY A 169 21.40 10.50 33.39
CA GLY A 169 22.02 11.51 32.52
C GLY A 169 22.65 10.94 31.23
N ASP A 170 22.91 9.63 31.15
CA ASP A 170 23.48 8.97 29.94
C ASP A 170 22.41 8.67 28.90
N VAL A 171 21.86 9.71 28.33
CA VAL A 171 20.82 9.62 27.32
C VAL A 171 21.36 9.08 25.99
N GLY A 172 22.60 9.44 25.63
CA GLY A 172 23.23 8.93 24.41
C GLY A 172 23.41 7.41 24.43
N GLY A 173 23.83 6.85 25.56
CA GLY A 173 23.90 5.40 25.75
C GLY A 173 22.55 4.71 25.61
N TYR A 174 21.49 5.30 26.17
CA TYR A 174 20.12 4.81 26.01
C TYR A 174 19.67 4.84 24.55
N VAL A 175 19.81 5.96 23.85
CA VAL A 175 19.39 6.11 22.46
C VAL A 175 20.06 5.06 21.57
N ARG A 176 21.38 4.89 21.70
CA ARG A 176 22.13 3.85 20.97
C ARG A 176 21.65 2.43 21.28
N SER A 177 21.34 2.14 22.54
CA SER A 177 20.86 0.81 22.94
C SER A 177 19.49 0.46 22.34
N VAL A 178 18.59 1.42 22.21
CA VAL A 178 17.23 1.21 21.67
C VAL A 178 17.18 1.29 20.15
N GLU A 179 18.09 1.99 19.50
CA GLU A 179 18.14 2.16 18.05
C GLU A 179 18.20 0.81 17.32
N GLY A 180 19.16 -0.05 17.66
CA GLY A 180 19.28 -1.40 17.08
C GLY A 180 18.00 -2.22 17.28
N THR A 181 17.33 -2.07 18.44
CA THR A 181 16.05 -2.73 18.71
C THR A 181 14.94 -2.23 17.80
N TYR A 182 14.85 -0.92 17.57
CA TYR A 182 13.83 -0.36 16.68
C TYR A 182 14.06 -0.71 15.21
N LEU A 183 15.31 -0.72 14.74
CA LEU A 183 15.64 -1.12 13.38
C LEU A 183 15.37 -2.61 13.14
N SER A 184 15.75 -3.49 14.08
CA SER A 184 15.44 -4.92 14.00
C SER A 184 13.92 -5.19 14.04
N THR A 185 13.18 -4.43 14.84
CA THR A 185 11.71 -4.50 14.88
C THR A 185 11.11 -4.08 13.54
N LEU A 186 11.61 -3.01 12.91
CA LEU A 186 11.21 -2.56 11.58
C LEU A 186 11.44 -3.66 10.55
N SER A 187 12.62 -4.28 10.53
CA SER A 187 12.97 -5.40 9.64
C SER A 187 12.01 -6.57 9.82
N SER A 188 11.76 -6.97 11.05
CA SER A 188 10.87 -8.07 11.40
C SER A 188 9.43 -7.81 10.97
N ARG A 189 8.90 -6.59 11.20
CA ARG A 189 7.56 -6.19 10.78
C ARG A 189 7.41 -6.21 9.25
N LEU A 190 8.38 -5.67 8.52
CA LEU A 190 8.34 -5.63 7.06
C LEU A 190 8.42 -7.03 6.45
N SER A 191 9.27 -7.91 7.01
CA SER A 191 9.35 -9.31 6.60
C SER A 191 8.06 -10.07 6.87
N SER A 192 7.41 -9.84 8.01
CA SER A 192 6.12 -10.43 8.37
C SER A 192 5.01 -9.97 7.42
N LEU A 193 4.92 -8.66 7.12
CA LEU A 193 3.96 -8.12 6.15
C LEU A 193 4.13 -8.75 4.77
N SER A 194 5.38 -8.88 4.29
CA SER A 194 5.66 -9.50 3.00
C SER A 194 5.15 -10.94 2.94
N ARG A 195 5.41 -11.76 3.98
CA ARG A 195 4.91 -13.14 4.05
C ARG A 195 3.39 -13.20 4.08
N GLN A 196 2.73 -12.40 4.93
CA GLN A 196 1.27 -12.37 5.01
C GLN A 196 0.62 -12.03 3.67
N ILE A 197 1.20 -11.06 2.93
CA ILE A 197 0.71 -10.70 1.60
C ILE A 197 0.83 -11.88 0.64
N ILE A 198 1.98 -12.58 0.62
CA ILE A 198 2.21 -13.74 -0.23
C ILE A 198 1.18 -14.84 0.08
N ASP A 199 1.00 -15.17 1.36
CA ASP A 199 0.09 -16.23 1.80
C ASP A 199 -1.36 -15.94 1.40
N VAL A 200 -1.82 -14.70 1.60
CA VAL A 200 -3.17 -14.28 1.20
C VAL A 200 -3.36 -14.36 -0.32
N VAL A 201 -2.36 -13.94 -1.10
CA VAL A 201 -2.44 -13.99 -2.57
C VAL A 201 -2.48 -15.43 -3.07
N VAL A 202 -1.59 -16.29 -2.56
CA VAL A 202 -1.54 -17.70 -2.94
C VAL A 202 -2.87 -18.40 -2.59
N ALA A 203 -3.37 -18.18 -1.37
CA ALA A 203 -4.66 -18.74 -0.95
C ALA A 203 -5.83 -18.27 -1.84
N THR A 204 -5.86 -16.97 -2.17
CA THR A 204 -6.92 -16.39 -3.00
C THR A 204 -6.88 -16.93 -4.43
N VAL A 205 -5.69 -16.97 -5.05
CA VAL A 205 -5.54 -17.52 -6.42
C VAL A 205 -5.91 -19.01 -6.45
N SER A 206 -5.46 -19.79 -5.47
CA SER A 206 -5.80 -21.22 -5.37
C SER A 206 -7.31 -21.43 -5.22
N SER A 207 -7.98 -20.64 -4.37
CA SER A 207 -9.43 -20.69 -4.20
C SER A 207 -10.19 -20.35 -5.47
N LEU A 208 -9.72 -19.37 -6.25
CA LEU A 208 -10.31 -19.02 -7.55
C LEU A 208 -10.17 -20.15 -8.57
N VAL A 209 -9.03 -20.83 -8.63
CA VAL A 209 -8.83 -21.99 -9.51
C VAL A 209 -9.84 -23.10 -9.17
N VAL A 210 -10.01 -23.41 -7.88
CA VAL A 210 -10.99 -24.41 -7.43
C VAL A 210 -12.41 -23.98 -7.78
N LEU A 211 -12.75 -22.69 -7.57
CA LEU A 211 -14.07 -22.16 -7.93
C LEU A 211 -14.34 -22.25 -9.43
N ILE A 212 -13.35 -21.96 -10.28
CA ILE A 212 -13.48 -22.09 -11.74
C ILE A 212 -13.83 -23.53 -12.12
N LEU A 213 -13.07 -24.50 -11.60
CA LEU A 213 -13.31 -25.93 -11.89
C LEU A 213 -14.70 -26.37 -11.41
N PHE A 214 -15.11 -25.96 -10.20
CA PHE A 214 -16.44 -26.25 -9.67
C PHE A 214 -17.56 -25.70 -10.56
N VAL A 215 -17.44 -24.43 -10.98
CA VAL A 215 -18.43 -23.78 -11.82
C VAL A 215 -18.50 -24.42 -13.22
N ILE A 216 -17.36 -24.85 -13.79
CA ILE A 216 -17.36 -25.60 -15.06
C ILE A 216 -18.14 -26.90 -14.93
N VAL A 217 -17.86 -27.69 -13.88
CA VAL A 217 -18.56 -28.96 -13.64
C VAL A 217 -20.07 -28.75 -13.46
N THR A 218 -20.49 -27.77 -12.67
CA THR A 218 -21.92 -27.48 -12.43
C THR A 218 -22.64 -26.99 -13.69
N THR A 219 -21.96 -26.21 -14.53
CA THR A 219 -22.51 -25.74 -15.82
C THR A 219 -22.72 -26.90 -16.78
N VAL A 220 -21.78 -27.84 -16.80
CA VAL A 220 -21.87 -29.06 -17.63
C VAL A 220 -22.99 -30.00 -17.16
N LEU A 221 -23.26 -30.04 -15.85
CA LEU A 221 -24.36 -30.81 -15.28
C LEU A 221 -25.78 -30.20 -15.54
N GLY A 222 -25.88 -29.21 -16.42
CA GLY A 222 -27.13 -28.62 -16.86
C GLY A 222 -27.64 -27.44 -16.03
N MET A 223 -26.79 -26.85 -15.18
CA MET A 223 -27.13 -25.60 -14.49
C MET A 223 -27.03 -24.40 -15.43
N ASN A 224 -27.75 -23.33 -15.12
CA ASN A 224 -27.78 -22.11 -15.92
C ASN A 224 -26.36 -21.52 -16.12
N TYR A 225 -25.92 -21.29 -17.38
CA TYR A 225 -24.60 -20.74 -17.70
C TYR A 225 -24.38 -19.31 -17.18
N ALA A 226 -25.41 -18.61 -16.72
CA ALA A 226 -25.23 -17.35 -15.97
C ALA A 226 -24.34 -17.53 -14.73
N ILE A 227 -24.28 -18.75 -14.17
CA ILE A 227 -23.40 -19.10 -13.05
C ILE A 227 -21.91 -18.91 -13.41
N LEU A 228 -21.50 -19.10 -14.68
CA LEU A 228 -20.13 -18.87 -15.13
C LEU A 228 -19.65 -17.43 -14.89
N TYR A 229 -20.57 -16.45 -14.91
CA TYR A 229 -20.24 -15.06 -14.65
C TYR A 229 -20.02 -14.72 -13.16
N ILE A 230 -20.36 -15.65 -12.25
CA ILE A 230 -20.04 -15.50 -10.82
C ILE A 230 -18.52 -15.49 -10.64
N VAL A 231 -17.77 -16.26 -11.43
CA VAL A 231 -16.31 -16.38 -11.28
C VAL A 231 -15.59 -15.06 -11.53
N PRO A 232 -15.76 -14.37 -12.67
CA PRO A 232 -15.17 -13.05 -12.85
C PRO A 232 -15.72 -12.01 -11.86
N ALA A 233 -16.97 -12.12 -11.41
CA ALA A 233 -17.53 -11.24 -10.38
C ALA A 233 -16.82 -11.44 -9.04
N VAL A 234 -16.53 -12.67 -8.63
CA VAL A 234 -15.72 -12.96 -7.43
C VAL A 234 -14.28 -12.53 -7.63
N ALA A 235 -13.70 -12.71 -8.81
CA ALA A 235 -12.35 -12.26 -9.13
C ALA A 235 -12.18 -10.74 -8.99
N LEU A 236 -13.25 -9.95 -9.16
CA LEU A 236 -13.24 -8.50 -8.92
C LEU A 236 -13.00 -8.11 -7.44
N LEU A 237 -13.05 -9.06 -6.49
CA LEU A 237 -12.61 -8.81 -5.11
C LEU A 237 -11.09 -8.67 -5.00
N LEU A 238 -10.31 -9.20 -5.96
CA LEU A 238 -8.85 -9.07 -5.97
C LEU A 238 -8.35 -7.61 -6.02
N PRO A 239 -8.88 -6.71 -6.87
CA PRO A 239 -8.54 -5.29 -6.81
C PRO A 239 -8.79 -4.63 -5.45
N ALA A 240 -9.87 -5.00 -4.76
CA ALA A 240 -10.15 -4.52 -3.40
C ALA A 240 -9.10 -5.03 -2.39
N LEU A 241 -8.69 -6.29 -2.53
CA LEU A 241 -7.61 -6.87 -1.75
C LEU A 241 -6.27 -6.17 -2.03
N ILE A 242 -5.96 -5.85 -3.29
CA ILE A 242 -4.77 -5.08 -3.66
C ILE A 242 -4.79 -3.70 -2.99
N ALA A 243 -5.92 -3.00 -3.02
CA ALA A 243 -6.06 -1.71 -2.39
C ALA A 243 -5.80 -1.79 -0.86
N ARG A 244 -6.29 -2.84 -0.20
CA ARG A 244 -6.03 -3.08 1.22
C ARG A 244 -4.56 -3.42 1.50
N VAL A 245 -3.96 -4.28 0.70
CA VAL A 245 -2.52 -4.60 0.79
C VAL A 245 -1.67 -3.36 0.59
N TYR A 246 -2.00 -2.54 -0.41
CA TYR A 246 -1.30 -1.27 -0.63
C TYR A 246 -1.40 -0.33 0.55
N GLN A 247 -2.56 -0.24 1.22
CA GLN A 247 -2.73 0.58 2.41
C GLN A 247 -1.91 0.04 3.61
N SER A 248 -1.73 -1.28 3.73
CA SER A 248 -0.94 -1.88 4.82
C SER A 248 0.57 -1.68 4.69
N ILE A 249 1.07 -1.41 3.46
CA ILE A 249 2.48 -1.09 3.27
C ILE A 249 2.76 0.32 3.79
N PRO A 250 3.79 0.49 4.64
CA PRO A 250 4.14 1.81 5.17
C PRO A 250 4.52 2.79 4.06
N TYR A 251 4.03 4.02 4.15
CA TYR A 251 4.35 5.07 3.17
C TYR A 251 5.85 5.39 3.11
N ILE A 252 6.60 5.06 4.16
CA ILE A 252 8.05 5.25 4.28
C ILE A 252 8.82 4.51 3.18
N ILE A 253 8.39 3.27 2.86
CA ILE A 253 9.05 2.43 1.87
C ILE A 253 8.36 2.45 0.50
N ARG A 254 7.18 3.09 0.37
CA ARG A 254 6.49 3.15 -0.92
C ARG A 254 7.26 3.98 -1.93
N MET A 255 7.41 3.43 -3.12
CA MET A 255 7.98 4.12 -4.28
C MET A 255 6.87 4.62 -5.21
N ASP A 256 6.09 5.59 -4.77
CA ASP A 256 5.06 6.20 -5.61
C ASP A 256 5.69 7.24 -6.54
N VAL A 257 5.96 6.84 -7.77
CA VAL A 257 6.80 7.61 -8.70
C VAL A 257 5.98 8.47 -9.66
N ILE A 258 4.64 8.22 -9.82
CA ILE A 258 3.92 8.78 -10.96
C ILE A 258 2.78 9.68 -10.52
N ARG A 259 2.94 10.99 -10.83
CA ARG A 259 1.86 12.00 -10.80
C ARG A 259 1.59 12.61 -12.19
N ASP A 260 2.11 12.00 -13.28
CA ASP A 260 1.97 12.56 -14.62
C ASP A 260 0.56 12.33 -15.18
N LYS A 261 -0.17 13.39 -15.43
CA LYS A 261 -1.50 13.34 -16.05
C LYS A 261 -1.48 12.64 -17.42
N SER A 262 -0.39 12.76 -18.18
CA SER A 262 -0.22 12.13 -19.49
C SER A 262 -0.28 10.60 -19.43
N VAL A 263 0.28 9.98 -18.39
CA VAL A 263 0.25 8.53 -18.19
C VAL A 263 -1.17 8.03 -17.92
N TYR A 264 -1.92 8.76 -17.08
CA TYR A 264 -3.31 8.42 -16.79
C TYR A 264 -4.24 8.66 -17.99
N MET A 265 -3.99 9.69 -18.81
CA MET A 265 -4.73 9.91 -20.05
C MET A 265 -4.46 8.78 -21.07
N ALA A 266 -3.20 8.36 -21.23
CA ALA A 266 -2.86 7.24 -22.10
C ALA A 266 -3.50 5.93 -21.63
N LEU A 267 -3.54 5.69 -20.30
CA LEU A 267 -4.24 4.55 -19.72
C LEU A 267 -5.75 4.61 -20.03
N GLY A 268 -6.40 5.75 -19.81
CA GLY A 268 -7.82 5.94 -20.10
C GLY A 268 -8.14 5.72 -21.59
N ALA A 269 -7.34 6.28 -22.48
CA ALA A 269 -7.49 6.08 -23.92
C ALA A 269 -7.33 4.60 -24.33
N SER A 270 -6.34 3.91 -23.79
CA SER A 270 -6.13 2.48 -24.08
C SER A 270 -7.25 1.59 -23.55
N VAL A 271 -7.84 1.90 -22.39
CA VAL A 271 -9.03 1.21 -21.87
C VAL A 271 -10.23 1.42 -22.77
N MET A 272 -10.45 2.64 -23.28
CA MET A 272 -11.53 2.93 -24.24
C MET A 272 -11.35 2.14 -25.55
N VAL A 273 -10.14 2.11 -26.10
CA VAL A 273 -9.82 1.34 -27.30
C VAL A 273 -10.07 -0.16 -27.06
N ALA A 274 -9.64 -0.70 -25.93
CA ALA A 274 -9.89 -2.09 -25.59
C ALA A 274 -11.39 -2.38 -25.48
N ALA A 275 -12.16 -1.52 -24.83
CA ALA A 275 -13.63 -1.67 -24.73
C ALA A 275 -14.32 -1.67 -26.11
N ILE A 276 -13.94 -0.75 -27.00
CA ILE A 276 -14.48 -0.71 -28.38
C ILE A 276 -14.14 -1.99 -29.15
N LEU A 277 -12.90 -2.49 -29.05
CA LEU A 277 -12.49 -3.70 -29.72
C LEU A 277 -13.22 -4.96 -29.19
N ILE A 278 -13.51 -5.01 -27.89
CA ILE A 278 -14.31 -6.11 -27.31
C ILE A 278 -15.73 -6.07 -27.86
N LEU A 279 -16.34 -4.89 -27.93
CA LEU A 279 -17.71 -4.74 -28.48
C LEU A 279 -17.78 -5.12 -29.96
N TYR A 280 -16.71 -4.85 -30.73
CA TYR A 280 -16.71 -5.10 -32.18
C TYR A 280 -16.28 -6.53 -32.54
N LEU A 281 -15.28 -7.10 -31.87
CA LEU A 281 -14.68 -8.41 -32.17
C LEU A 281 -15.13 -9.53 -31.22
N GLY A 282 -15.95 -9.23 -30.21
CA GLY A 282 -16.44 -10.22 -29.24
C GLY A 282 -15.29 -10.89 -28.49
N VAL A 283 -15.27 -12.22 -28.45
CA VAL A 283 -14.27 -13.02 -27.71
C VAL A 283 -12.83 -12.72 -28.15
N LYS A 284 -12.59 -12.56 -29.46
CA LYS A 284 -11.25 -12.20 -29.98
C LYS A 284 -10.81 -10.79 -29.55
N GLY A 285 -11.76 -9.89 -29.34
CA GLY A 285 -11.53 -8.54 -28.85
C GLY A 285 -10.99 -8.48 -27.41
N VAL A 286 -11.16 -9.54 -26.62
CA VAL A 286 -10.60 -9.63 -25.25
C VAL A 286 -9.08 -9.51 -25.24
N MET A 287 -8.41 -9.87 -26.34
CA MET A 287 -6.96 -9.63 -26.48
C MET A 287 -6.58 -8.16 -26.37
N ALA A 288 -7.50 -7.24 -26.69
CA ALA A 288 -7.22 -5.80 -26.55
C ALA A 288 -7.06 -5.38 -25.08
N LEU A 289 -7.56 -6.15 -24.10
CA LEU A 289 -7.35 -5.89 -22.67
C LEU A 289 -5.87 -5.93 -22.27
N MET A 290 -4.99 -6.53 -23.07
CA MET A 290 -3.56 -6.49 -22.80
C MET A 290 -2.94 -5.10 -23.02
N LEU A 291 -3.56 -4.25 -23.86
CA LEU A 291 -3.01 -2.93 -24.24
C LEU A 291 -2.85 -1.98 -23.05
N PRO A 292 -3.87 -1.76 -22.19
CA PRO A 292 -3.74 -0.84 -21.06
C PRO A 292 -2.57 -1.18 -20.12
N PRO A 293 -2.41 -2.40 -19.59
CA PRO A 293 -1.31 -2.71 -18.69
C PRO A 293 0.06 -2.70 -19.38
N LEU A 294 0.15 -3.10 -20.66
CA LEU A 294 1.40 -3.06 -21.41
C LEU A 294 1.87 -1.63 -21.68
N LEU A 295 0.99 -0.76 -22.20
CA LEU A 295 1.31 0.64 -22.45
C LEU A 295 1.70 1.36 -21.17
N PHE A 296 0.91 1.18 -20.11
CA PHE A 296 1.20 1.76 -18.80
C PHE A 296 2.57 1.31 -18.31
N SER A 297 2.85 0.00 -18.31
CA SER A 297 4.11 -0.54 -17.82
C SER A 297 5.31 -0.09 -18.67
N ALA A 298 5.17 0.01 -19.99
CA ALA A 298 6.22 0.52 -20.87
C ALA A 298 6.63 1.96 -20.55
N MET A 299 5.63 2.83 -20.30
CA MET A 299 5.86 4.24 -19.93
C MET A 299 6.53 4.40 -18.57
N VAL A 300 6.25 3.48 -17.64
CA VAL A 300 6.57 3.60 -16.22
C VAL A 300 7.86 2.86 -15.84
N THR A 301 8.18 1.77 -16.52
CA THR A 301 9.29 0.87 -16.16
C THR A 301 10.61 1.60 -15.98
N ARG A 302 10.98 2.49 -16.90
CA ARG A 302 12.25 3.23 -16.83
C ARG A 302 12.34 4.11 -15.59
N ARG A 303 11.23 4.77 -15.23
CA ARG A 303 11.18 5.68 -14.07
C ARG A 303 11.22 4.91 -12.74
N VAL A 304 10.46 3.81 -12.65
CA VAL A 304 10.44 2.96 -11.44
C VAL A 304 11.82 2.34 -11.20
N ASN A 305 12.46 1.81 -12.24
CA ASN A 305 13.79 1.23 -12.13
C ASN A 305 14.81 2.30 -11.71
N ALA A 306 14.84 3.46 -12.37
CA ALA A 306 15.75 4.54 -12.03
C ALA A 306 15.58 5.02 -10.57
N MET A 307 14.34 5.08 -10.07
CA MET A 307 14.08 5.47 -8.69
C MET A 307 14.53 4.38 -7.70
N ARG A 308 14.25 3.10 -8.02
CA ARG A 308 14.74 1.97 -7.23
C ARG A 308 16.26 1.96 -7.15
N ASP A 309 16.94 2.12 -8.29
CA ASP A 309 18.40 2.14 -8.35
C ASP A 309 18.97 3.32 -7.55
N SER A 310 18.27 4.47 -7.55
CA SER A 310 18.63 5.63 -6.74
C SER A 310 18.57 5.33 -5.24
N ILE A 311 17.52 4.64 -4.78
CA ILE A 311 17.40 4.26 -3.36
C ILE A 311 18.46 3.22 -2.97
N MET A 312 18.73 2.25 -3.85
CA MET A 312 19.77 1.24 -3.60
C MET A 312 21.19 1.80 -3.60
N ALA A 313 21.41 2.95 -4.25
CA ALA A 313 22.69 3.65 -4.26
C ALA A 313 22.87 4.63 -3.08
N LEU A 314 21.81 4.87 -2.26
CA LEU A 314 21.90 5.79 -1.11
C LEU A 314 23.04 5.47 -0.13
N PRO A 315 23.25 4.20 0.31
CA PRO A 315 24.34 3.90 1.23
C PRO A 315 25.71 4.20 0.63
N ASP A 316 25.90 3.90 -0.65
CA ASP A 316 27.17 4.14 -1.35
C ASP A 316 27.42 5.66 -1.47
N LEU A 317 26.38 6.42 -1.82
CA LEU A 317 26.42 7.89 -1.82
C LEU A 317 26.78 8.48 -0.45
N MET A 318 26.13 8.00 0.62
CA MET A 318 26.38 8.49 1.99
C MET A 318 27.80 8.18 2.43
N ARG A 319 28.35 7.02 2.03
CA ARG A 319 29.74 6.63 2.28
C ARG A 319 30.70 7.59 1.57
N ASP A 320 30.50 7.85 0.28
CA ASP A 320 31.35 8.76 -0.49
C ASP A 320 31.35 10.17 0.13
N ILE A 321 30.19 10.69 0.54
CA ILE A 321 30.09 11.97 1.25
C ILE A 321 30.86 11.91 2.57
N SER A 322 30.69 10.85 3.37
CA SER A 322 31.37 10.69 4.65
C SER A 322 32.89 10.69 4.50
N GLU A 323 33.43 9.99 3.50
CA GLU A 323 34.87 9.92 3.24
C GLU A 323 35.45 11.28 2.87
N ILE A 324 34.76 12.06 2.02
CA ILE A 324 35.17 13.41 1.65
C ILE A 324 35.10 14.35 2.87
N VAL A 325 34.08 14.22 3.71
CA VAL A 325 33.95 15.05 4.93
C VAL A 325 35.01 14.70 5.96
N LYS A 326 35.41 13.43 6.10
CA LYS A 326 36.55 13.00 6.93
C LYS A 326 37.87 13.62 6.49
N ALA A 327 38.00 13.91 5.19
CA ALA A 327 39.15 14.65 4.66
C ALA A 327 39.11 16.19 4.96
N GLY A 328 38.14 16.64 5.76
CA GLY A 328 38.02 18.05 6.18
C GLY A 328 37.20 18.93 5.23
N VAL A 329 36.51 18.36 4.28
CA VAL A 329 35.65 19.08 3.32
C VAL A 329 34.24 19.19 3.87
N GLY A 330 33.60 20.36 3.83
CA GLY A 330 32.19 20.48 4.24
C GLY A 330 31.23 19.73 3.34
N ILE A 331 30.04 19.32 3.87
CA ILE A 331 29.05 18.52 3.16
C ILE A 331 28.65 19.15 1.82
N GLY A 332 28.43 20.47 1.75
CA GLY A 332 28.07 21.15 0.50
C GLY A 332 29.13 20.98 -0.59
N ALA A 333 30.40 21.17 -0.28
CA ALA A 333 31.50 20.97 -1.21
C ALA A 333 31.77 19.49 -1.52
N ALA A 334 31.48 18.60 -0.58
CA ALA A 334 31.51 17.15 -0.82
C ALA A 334 30.42 16.74 -1.85
N ILE A 335 29.21 17.27 -1.71
CA ILE A 335 28.11 17.03 -2.67
C ILE A 335 28.53 17.53 -4.07
N GLU A 336 29.14 18.71 -4.20
CA GLU A 336 29.59 19.24 -5.50
C GLU A 336 30.58 18.29 -6.19
N ARG A 337 31.54 17.74 -5.45
CA ARG A 337 32.50 16.77 -6.00
C ARG A 337 31.86 15.46 -6.47
N ILE A 338 30.78 15.05 -5.80
CA ILE A 338 30.08 13.80 -6.09
C ILE A 338 29.12 13.93 -7.28
N LEU A 339 28.71 15.15 -7.66
CA LEU A 339 27.81 15.35 -8.80
C LEU A 339 28.36 14.82 -10.12
N ASP A 340 29.68 14.69 -10.25
CA ASP A 340 30.36 14.15 -11.44
C ASP A 340 30.47 12.61 -11.41
N ASN A 341 30.14 11.96 -10.29
CA ASN A 341 30.18 10.51 -10.16
C ASN A 341 28.97 9.84 -10.88
N PRO A 342 29.10 8.60 -11.37
CA PRO A 342 28.08 7.90 -12.17
C PRO A 342 26.92 7.38 -11.28
N TYR A 343 26.27 8.24 -10.52
CA TYR A 343 25.07 7.92 -9.76
C TYR A 343 23.81 7.98 -10.62
N PRO A 344 22.73 7.26 -10.26
CA PRO A 344 21.47 7.31 -10.98
C PRO A 344 20.93 8.74 -11.12
N PRO A 345 20.41 9.14 -12.33
CA PRO A 345 19.99 10.52 -12.60
C PRO A 345 19.00 11.13 -11.58
N PRO A 346 17.99 10.39 -11.04
CA PRO A 346 17.13 10.96 -10.02
C PRO A 346 17.90 11.35 -8.75
N LEU A 347 18.90 10.56 -8.33
CA LEU A 347 19.71 10.83 -7.14
C LEU A 347 20.54 12.09 -7.33
N ILE A 348 21.17 12.27 -8.48
CA ILE A 348 21.92 13.50 -8.84
C ILE A 348 20.98 14.71 -8.85
N ALA A 349 19.76 14.56 -9.37
CA ALA A 349 18.78 15.65 -9.39
C ALA A 349 18.42 16.10 -7.96
N TYR A 350 18.28 15.17 -7.02
CA TYR A 350 18.05 15.48 -5.61
C TYR A 350 19.24 16.20 -4.95
N LEU A 351 20.46 15.74 -5.22
CA LEU A 351 21.67 16.39 -4.70
C LEU A 351 21.83 17.84 -5.20
N ARG A 352 21.56 18.07 -6.48
CA ARG A 352 21.55 19.43 -7.04
C ARG A 352 20.52 20.34 -6.36
N GLY A 353 19.35 19.77 -6.02
CA GLY A 353 18.30 20.50 -5.30
C GLY A 353 18.72 20.92 -3.88
N ILE A 354 19.56 20.15 -3.20
CA ILE A 354 20.12 20.53 -1.89
C ILE A 354 21.09 21.71 -2.03
N ASN A 355 21.95 21.65 -3.04
CA ASN A 355 23.04 22.63 -3.22
C ASN A 355 22.52 23.98 -3.70
N GLN A 356 21.42 24.03 -4.40
CA GLN A 356 20.77 25.26 -4.87
C GLN A 356 20.06 26.05 -3.77
N LEU A 357 20.14 25.66 -2.52
CA LEU A 357 19.83 26.32 -1.21
C LEU A 357 18.87 27.52 -1.17
N SER A 358 18.16 27.81 -2.21
CA SER A 358 17.09 28.80 -2.21
C SER A 358 15.76 28.11 -1.91
N GLY A 359 15.44 28.03 -0.64
CA GLY A 359 14.13 27.87 -0.04
C GLY A 359 13.16 26.90 -0.69
N ASN A 360 12.68 25.90 0.04
CA ASN A 360 11.45 25.14 -0.24
C ASN A 360 11.34 24.40 -1.59
N ALA A 361 12.42 23.96 -2.21
CA ALA A 361 12.31 22.94 -3.23
C ALA A 361 11.74 21.67 -2.57
N GLU A 362 10.41 21.50 -2.63
CA GLU A 362 9.78 20.23 -2.28
C GLU A 362 10.42 19.15 -3.13
N VAL A 363 11.25 18.35 -2.53
CA VAL A 363 11.85 17.17 -3.14
C VAL A 363 10.72 16.18 -3.41
N ASN A 364 10.13 16.26 -4.60
CA ASN A 364 9.07 15.35 -5.02
C ASN A 364 9.63 13.95 -5.29
N GLY A 365 9.46 13.01 -4.35
CA GLY A 365 9.97 11.65 -4.50
C GLY A 365 9.62 10.74 -3.32
N PRO A 366 10.11 9.51 -3.30
CA PRO A 366 9.92 8.56 -2.22
C PRO A 366 10.35 9.17 -0.88
N TRP A 367 9.63 8.79 0.16
CA TRP A 367 9.86 9.35 1.49
C TRP A 367 11.32 9.16 1.96
N ILE A 368 11.90 7.99 1.70
CA ILE A 368 13.28 7.65 2.11
C ILE A 368 14.33 8.59 1.49
N MET A 369 14.12 9.02 0.24
CA MET A 369 14.98 10.00 -0.43
C MET A 369 14.86 11.38 0.24
N ARG A 370 13.62 11.81 0.54
CA ARG A 370 13.36 13.08 1.22
C ARG A 370 13.99 13.10 2.62
N PHE A 371 13.86 11.98 3.36
CA PHE A 371 14.49 11.83 4.67
C PHE A 371 16.02 11.95 4.57
N ALA A 372 16.65 11.16 3.69
CA ALA A 372 18.10 11.19 3.48
C ALA A 372 18.61 12.59 3.15
N MET A 373 17.98 13.26 2.19
CA MET A 373 18.36 14.60 1.75
C MET A 373 18.06 15.66 2.81
N GLY A 374 16.96 15.50 3.55
CA GLY A 374 16.63 16.37 4.68
C GLY A 374 17.67 16.30 5.79
N VAL A 375 18.10 15.09 6.17
CA VAL A 375 19.16 14.91 7.18
C VAL A 375 20.51 15.48 6.70
N LEU A 376 20.90 15.21 5.44
CA LEU A 376 22.15 15.79 4.88
C LEU A 376 22.14 17.32 4.91
N ARG A 377 21.01 17.94 4.56
CA ARG A 377 20.88 19.41 4.61
C ARG A 377 21.04 19.95 6.02
N GLU A 378 20.38 19.33 6.99
CA GLU A 378 20.48 19.79 8.39
C GLU A 378 21.89 19.55 8.95
N LEU A 379 22.53 18.40 8.64
CA LEU A 379 23.93 18.16 9.03
C LEU A 379 24.93 19.15 8.41
N SER A 380 24.66 19.59 7.17
CA SER A 380 25.47 20.65 6.55
C SER A 380 25.43 21.96 7.36
N SER A 381 24.28 22.29 7.95
CA SER A 381 24.11 23.49 8.79
C SER A 381 24.72 23.33 10.18
N LEU A 382 24.92 22.10 10.67
CA LEU A 382 25.47 21.76 11.98
C LEU A 382 26.99 21.55 11.99
N GLY A 383 27.69 21.89 10.92
CA GLY A 383 29.15 21.83 10.85
C GLY A 383 29.70 20.50 10.33
N SER A 384 28.88 19.69 9.67
CA SER A 384 29.29 18.48 8.92
C SER A 384 29.97 17.40 9.79
N PRO A 385 29.32 16.89 10.84
CA PRO A 385 29.92 15.89 11.72
C PRO A 385 30.07 14.53 10.99
N SER A 386 31.32 14.06 10.82
CA SER A 386 31.61 12.82 10.10
C SER A 386 31.01 11.57 10.76
N ARG A 387 30.98 11.54 12.11
CA ARG A 387 30.36 10.41 12.85
C ARG A 387 28.87 10.26 12.55
N ALA A 388 28.14 11.36 12.48
CA ALA A 388 26.72 11.35 12.12
C ALA A 388 26.48 10.82 10.70
N LEU A 389 27.37 11.13 9.75
CA LEU A 389 27.33 10.59 8.39
C LEU A 389 27.62 9.09 8.38
N ASP A 390 28.61 8.60 9.12
CA ASP A 390 28.87 7.16 9.24
C ASP A 390 27.66 6.41 9.77
N ARG A 391 26.97 7.00 10.75
CA ARG A 391 25.73 6.42 11.28
C ARG A 391 24.62 6.34 10.24
N LEU A 392 24.47 7.37 9.42
CA LEU A 392 23.55 7.33 8.28
C LEU A 392 23.90 6.21 7.29
N VAL A 393 25.18 6.00 7.00
CA VAL A 393 25.64 4.90 6.14
C VAL A 393 25.15 3.56 6.68
N GLU A 394 25.35 3.29 7.98
CA GLU A 394 24.91 2.05 8.63
C GLU A 394 23.40 1.85 8.51
N VAL A 395 22.61 2.88 8.81
CA VAL A 395 21.14 2.83 8.72
C VAL A 395 20.66 2.56 7.28
N PHE A 396 21.24 3.23 6.29
CA PHE A 396 20.86 3.01 4.90
C PHE A 396 21.34 1.66 4.36
N LEU A 397 22.45 1.11 4.85
CA LEU A 397 22.86 -0.27 4.55
C LEU A 397 21.86 -1.29 5.13
N GLU A 398 21.40 -1.08 6.35
CA GLU A 398 20.39 -1.93 6.96
C GLU A 398 19.05 -1.84 6.20
N LEU A 399 18.61 -0.64 5.84
CA LEU A 399 17.42 -0.44 5.00
C LEU A 399 17.55 -1.12 3.63
N LYS A 400 18.70 -1.01 2.97
CA LYS A 400 19.00 -1.73 1.71
C LYS A 400 18.84 -3.25 1.90
N THR A 401 19.35 -3.78 3.00
CA THR A 401 19.25 -5.21 3.33
C THR A 401 17.79 -5.64 3.54
N ILE A 402 17.02 -4.84 4.28
CA ILE A 402 15.58 -5.08 4.50
C ILE A 402 14.82 -5.06 3.16
N MET A 403 15.06 -4.06 2.31
CA MET A 403 14.41 -3.95 1.00
C MET A 403 14.78 -5.12 0.07
N MET A 404 16.03 -5.57 0.10
CA MET A 404 16.45 -6.78 -0.63
C MET A 404 15.72 -8.02 -0.10
N GLY A 405 15.56 -8.16 1.22
CA GLY A 405 14.81 -9.26 1.84
C GLY A 405 13.36 -9.33 1.35
N ILE A 406 12.66 -8.19 1.27
CA ILE A 406 11.30 -8.10 0.71
C ILE A 406 11.28 -8.52 -0.76
N ASN A 407 12.26 -8.07 -1.54
CA ASN A 407 12.38 -8.43 -2.95
C ASN A 407 12.62 -9.93 -3.16
N TYR A 408 13.42 -10.58 -2.30
CA TYR A 408 13.57 -12.04 -2.31
C TYR A 408 12.25 -12.76 -2.02
N GLY A 409 11.48 -12.29 -1.05
CA GLY A 409 10.14 -12.83 -0.76
C GLY A 409 9.17 -12.69 -1.93
N SER A 410 9.30 -11.63 -2.75
CA SER A 410 8.44 -11.44 -3.93
C SER A 410 8.70 -12.43 -5.07
N ARG A 411 9.82 -13.18 -5.06
CA ARG A 411 10.14 -14.16 -6.13
C ARG A 411 9.10 -15.27 -6.25
N SER A 412 8.54 -15.73 -5.14
CA SER A 412 7.47 -16.72 -5.14
C SER A 412 6.22 -16.23 -5.88
N LEU A 413 5.83 -14.96 -5.67
CA LEU A 413 4.74 -14.34 -6.44
C LEU A 413 5.08 -14.15 -7.92
N GLN A 414 6.33 -13.87 -8.24
CA GLN A 414 6.77 -13.81 -9.63
C GLN A 414 6.65 -15.18 -10.31
N LEU A 415 7.09 -16.25 -9.65
CA LEU A 415 6.93 -17.62 -10.15
C LEU A 415 5.46 -17.96 -10.35
N LEU A 416 4.59 -17.63 -9.39
CA LEU A 416 3.15 -17.78 -9.52
C LEU A 416 2.62 -17.02 -10.75
N ASN A 417 3.02 -15.75 -10.92
CA ASN A 417 2.61 -14.93 -12.06
C ASN A 417 3.01 -15.55 -13.41
N TYR A 418 4.23 -16.09 -13.52
CA TYR A 418 4.70 -16.76 -14.73
C TYR A 418 4.10 -18.15 -14.94
N SER A 419 3.54 -18.80 -13.92
CA SER A 419 2.84 -20.08 -14.06
C SER A 419 1.37 -19.92 -14.48
N LEU A 420 0.75 -18.76 -14.26
CA LEU A 420 -0.67 -18.51 -14.61
C LEU A 420 -1.01 -18.81 -16.07
N PRO A 421 -0.19 -18.46 -17.08
CA PRO A 421 -0.45 -18.82 -18.47
C PRO A 421 -0.69 -20.31 -18.67
N ALA A 422 0.17 -21.16 -18.09
CA ALA A 422 0.02 -22.61 -18.19
C ALA A 422 -1.21 -23.12 -17.45
N VAL A 423 -1.49 -22.59 -16.26
CA VAL A 423 -2.66 -22.97 -15.45
C VAL A 423 -3.96 -22.65 -16.20
N PHE A 424 -4.11 -21.43 -16.71
CA PHE A 424 -5.33 -21.02 -17.41
C PHE A 424 -5.48 -21.70 -18.78
N ALA A 425 -4.39 -21.97 -19.49
CA ALA A 425 -4.42 -22.78 -20.70
C ALA A 425 -4.90 -24.21 -20.40
N GLY A 426 -4.39 -24.83 -19.34
CA GLY A 426 -4.86 -26.15 -18.88
C GLY A 426 -6.33 -26.17 -18.52
N ILE A 427 -6.81 -25.16 -17.78
CA ILE A 427 -8.22 -25.02 -17.45
C ILE A 427 -9.08 -24.88 -18.71
N THR A 428 -8.63 -24.07 -19.67
CA THR A 428 -9.34 -23.89 -20.95
C THR A 428 -9.41 -25.19 -21.75
N TYR A 429 -8.32 -25.94 -21.79
CA TYR A 429 -8.27 -27.24 -22.44
C TYR A 429 -9.23 -28.25 -21.79
N ILE A 430 -9.20 -28.37 -20.47
CA ILE A 430 -10.12 -29.25 -19.72
C ILE A 430 -11.56 -28.82 -19.94
N SER A 431 -11.89 -27.55 -19.89
CA SER A 431 -13.22 -27.02 -20.12
C SER A 431 -13.74 -27.40 -21.49
N ARG A 432 -12.90 -27.29 -22.52
CA ARG A 432 -13.21 -27.65 -23.88
C ARG A 432 -13.44 -29.17 -24.02
N PHE A 433 -12.50 -29.96 -23.46
CA PHE A 433 -12.61 -31.43 -23.47
C PHE A 433 -13.94 -31.88 -22.86
N VAL A 434 -14.29 -31.33 -21.70
CA VAL A 434 -15.53 -31.66 -20.99
C VAL A 434 -16.76 -31.27 -21.83
N VAL A 435 -16.81 -30.06 -22.39
CA VAL A 435 -17.92 -29.61 -23.25
C VAL A 435 -18.07 -30.51 -24.47
N GLN A 436 -16.97 -30.83 -25.16
CA GLN A 436 -17.03 -31.70 -26.35
C GLN A 436 -17.43 -33.12 -26.04
N THR A 437 -16.89 -33.72 -24.97
CA THR A 437 -17.24 -35.10 -24.55
C THR A 437 -18.72 -35.20 -24.23
N ILE A 438 -19.29 -34.23 -23.53
CA ILE A 438 -20.72 -34.27 -23.17
C ILE A 438 -21.58 -33.98 -24.40
N SER A 439 -21.17 -33.08 -25.29
CA SER A 439 -21.88 -32.88 -26.57
C SER A 439 -22.00 -34.18 -27.36
N SER A 440 -20.91 -34.95 -27.47
CA SER A 440 -20.90 -36.22 -28.18
C SER A 440 -21.76 -37.30 -27.50
N ILE A 441 -21.81 -37.31 -26.15
CA ILE A 441 -22.68 -38.22 -25.40
C ILE A 441 -24.15 -37.90 -25.65
N ILE A 442 -24.53 -36.62 -25.66
CA ILE A 442 -25.91 -36.19 -25.90
C ILE A 442 -26.34 -36.49 -27.35
N GLU A 443 -25.49 -36.27 -28.32
CA GLU A 443 -25.74 -36.58 -29.72
C GLU A 443 -25.98 -38.06 -29.92
N ASN A 444 -25.27 -38.93 -29.20
CA ASN A 444 -25.39 -40.38 -29.32
C ASN A 444 -26.51 -41.00 -28.45
N ALA A 445 -27.03 -40.29 -27.46
CA ALA A 445 -28.09 -40.78 -26.56
C ALA A 445 -29.20 -39.73 -26.33
N PRO A 446 -29.94 -39.32 -27.40
CA PRO A 446 -30.84 -38.16 -27.33
C PRO A 446 -32.02 -38.33 -26.37
N TYR A 447 -32.44 -39.56 -26.09
CA TYR A 447 -33.61 -39.84 -25.23
C TYR A 447 -33.29 -39.88 -23.74
N ALA A 448 -32.02 -40.03 -23.35
CA ALA A 448 -31.62 -40.16 -21.95
C ALA A 448 -31.39 -38.79 -21.25
N LEU A 449 -31.24 -37.72 -22.04
CA LEU A 449 -30.76 -36.41 -21.53
C LEU A 449 -31.64 -35.24 -22.00
N ILE A 450 -32.96 -35.49 -22.20
CA ILE A 450 -33.95 -34.48 -22.60
C ILE A 450 -33.97 -33.35 -21.54
N GLY A 451 -33.52 -32.14 -21.92
CA GLY A 451 -33.51 -30.95 -21.06
C GLY A 451 -32.12 -30.41 -20.67
N LEU A 452 -31.05 -31.11 -21.04
CA LEU A 452 -29.68 -30.56 -20.86
C LEU A 452 -29.32 -29.66 -22.06
N SER A 453 -29.23 -28.37 -21.85
CA SER A 453 -28.69 -27.42 -22.83
C SER A 453 -27.20 -27.23 -22.59
N ILE A 454 -26.34 -27.65 -23.53
CA ILE A 454 -24.91 -27.45 -23.44
C ILE A 454 -24.57 -26.07 -24.00
N PRO A 455 -23.88 -25.22 -23.23
CA PRO A 455 -23.40 -23.96 -23.74
C PRO A 455 -22.33 -24.20 -24.82
N GLY A 456 -22.42 -23.48 -25.94
CA GLY A 456 -21.31 -23.47 -26.90
C GLY A 456 -20.00 -23.02 -26.25
N ILE A 457 -18.86 -23.50 -26.74
CA ILE A 457 -17.53 -23.21 -26.18
C ILE A 457 -17.29 -21.70 -25.97
N ASN A 458 -17.82 -20.84 -26.84
CA ASN A 458 -17.69 -19.38 -26.73
C ASN A 458 -18.39 -18.80 -25.50
N ALA A 459 -19.48 -19.42 -25.05
CA ALA A 459 -20.18 -18.97 -23.83
C ALA A 459 -19.38 -19.26 -22.57
N VAL A 460 -18.56 -20.32 -22.57
CA VAL A 460 -17.66 -20.68 -21.47
C VAL A 460 -16.37 -19.89 -21.54
N LEU A 461 -15.86 -19.63 -22.74
CA LEU A 461 -14.56 -19.00 -22.98
C LEU A 461 -14.53 -17.54 -22.52
N MET A 462 -15.59 -16.76 -22.75
CA MET A 462 -15.63 -15.33 -22.41
C MET A 462 -15.46 -15.08 -20.89
N PRO A 463 -16.24 -15.71 -19.99
CA PRO A 463 -16.05 -15.55 -18.55
C PRO A 463 -14.66 -16.05 -18.08
N LEU A 464 -14.13 -17.12 -18.67
CA LEU A 464 -12.80 -17.63 -18.33
C LEU A 464 -11.68 -16.65 -18.71
N LEU A 465 -11.73 -16.06 -19.93
CA LEU A 465 -10.77 -15.05 -20.36
C LEU A 465 -10.81 -13.80 -19.46
N LEU A 466 -12.00 -13.33 -19.09
CA LEU A 466 -12.14 -12.20 -18.17
C LEU A 466 -11.56 -12.53 -16.80
N THR A 467 -11.83 -13.72 -16.28
CA THR A 467 -11.27 -14.16 -14.98
C THR A 467 -9.75 -14.25 -15.06
N ALA A 468 -9.22 -14.88 -16.10
CA ALA A 468 -7.78 -15.01 -16.32
C ALA A 468 -7.09 -13.63 -16.40
N TYR A 469 -7.70 -12.68 -17.09
CA TYR A 469 -7.20 -11.30 -17.15
C TYR A 469 -7.19 -10.63 -15.78
N ILE A 470 -8.30 -10.66 -15.04
CA ILE A 470 -8.42 -10.03 -13.70
C ILE A 470 -7.39 -10.64 -12.74
N VAL A 471 -7.27 -11.97 -12.73
CA VAL A 471 -6.32 -12.68 -11.85
C VAL A 471 -4.88 -12.34 -12.24
N SER A 472 -4.52 -12.44 -13.52
CA SER A 472 -3.15 -12.15 -14.00
C SER A 472 -2.76 -10.69 -13.74
N LEU A 473 -3.67 -9.73 -13.99
CA LEU A 473 -3.44 -8.32 -13.69
C LEU A 473 -3.25 -8.11 -12.18
N SER A 474 -4.08 -8.73 -11.36
CA SER A 474 -4.01 -8.61 -9.90
C SER A 474 -2.70 -9.17 -9.35
N VAL A 475 -2.28 -10.35 -9.81
CA VAL A 475 -1.01 -10.96 -9.40
C VAL A 475 0.19 -10.15 -9.91
N ALA A 476 0.11 -9.57 -11.12
CA ALA A 476 1.14 -8.67 -11.65
C ALA A 476 1.31 -7.42 -10.81
N LEU A 477 0.20 -6.77 -10.38
CA LEU A 477 0.21 -5.60 -9.50
C LEU A 477 0.79 -5.94 -8.12
N LEU A 478 0.40 -7.05 -7.51
CA LEU A 478 0.91 -7.49 -6.21
C LEU A 478 2.39 -7.88 -6.28
N SER A 479 2.81 -8.55 -7.36
CA SER A 479 4.21 -8.88 -7.59
C SER A 479 5.07 -7.63 -7.75
N SER A 480 4.54 -6.59 -8.42
CA SER A 480 5.20 -5.29 -8.53
C SER A 480 5.25 -4.56 -7.19
N LEU A 481 4.17 -4.61 -6.44
CA LEU A 481 4.05 -3.96 -5.15
C LEU A 481 5.10 -4.48 -4.15
N LEU A 482 5.34 -5.79 -4.11
CA LEU A 482 6.38 -6.39 -3.27
C LEU A 482 7.78 -6.30 -3.89
N GLY A 483 7.90 -6.49 -5.20
CA GLY A 483 9.20 -6.52 -5.87
C GLY A 483 9.83 -5.15 -6.11
N ASN A 484 9.00 -4.13 -6.35
CA ASN A 484 9.45 -2.76 -6.61
C ASN A 484 9.02 -1.79 -5.52
N LEU A 485 8.28 -2.26 -4.49
CA LEU A 485 7.63 -1.40 -3.47
C LEU A 485 6.74 -0.30 -4.08
N SER A 486 6.21 -0.57 -5.27
CA SER A 486 5.39 0.35 -6.05
C SER A 486 4.19 -0.38 -6.65
N ILE A 487 3.02 0.26 -6.60
CA ILE A 487 1.82 -0.23 -7.28
C ILE A 487 1.95 -0.16 -8.82
N ASN A 488 2.95 0.57 -9.31
CA ASN A 488 3.19 0.77 -10.74
C ASN A 488 3.95 -0.43 -11.32
N PRO A 489 3.28 -1.35 -12.05
CA PRO A 489 3.91 -2.56 -12.52
C PRO A 489 4.92 -2.25 -13.63
N THR A 490 6.12 -2.79 -13.47
CA THR A 490 7.09 -2.78 -14.56
C THR A 490 6.79 -3.89 -15.56
N ILE A 491 7.30 -3.74 -16.77
CA ILE A 491 6.98 -4.64 -17.90
C ILE A 491 7.20 -6.13 -17.58
N LYS A 492 8.20 -6.46 -16.77
CA LYS A 492 8.50 -7.85 -16.35
C LYS A 492 7.33 -8.52 -15.62
N TYR A 493 6.51 -7.76 -14.88
CA TYR A 493 5.36 -8.32 -14.16
C TYR A 493 4.11 -8.41 -15.04
N VAL A 494 4.05 -7.63 -16.12
CA VAL A 494 2.89 -7.53 -17.01
C VAL A 494 2.96 -8.52 -18.17
N ILE A 495 4.15 -8.96 -18.59
CA ILE A 495 4.37 -9.94 -19.67
C ILE A 495 3.50 -11.22 -19.54
N PRO A 496 3.25 -11.80 -18.34
CA PRO A 496 2.39 -12.99 -18.24
C PRO A 496 0.94 -12.75 -18.69
N ILE A 497 0.42 -11.52 -18.64
CA ILE A 497 -0.97 -11.20 -19.02
C ILE A 497 -1.26 -11.53 -20.49
N PRO A 498 -0.54 -10.94 -21.49
CA PRO A 498 -0.76 -11.29 -22.88
C PRO A 498 -0.48 -12.75 -23.19
N LEU A 499 0.51 -13.35 -22.49
CA LEU A 499 0.83 -14.76 -22.66
C LEU A 499 -0.32 -15.66 -22.20
N THR A 500 -0.98 -15.32 -21.06
CA THR A 500 -2.15 -16.04 -20.57
C THR A 500 -3.29 -16.00 -21.58
N LEU A 501 -3.67 -14.81 -22.05
CA LEU A 501 -4.77 -14.66 -23.00
C LEU A 501 -4.45 -15.34 -24.34
N ALA A 502 -3.23 -15.21 -24.84
CA ALA A 502 -2.82 -15.85 -26.09
C ALA A 502 -2.84 -17.39 -26.00
N LEU A 503 -2.28 -17.96 -24.94
CA LEU A 503 -2.28 -19.42 -24.75
C LEU A 503 -3.69 -19.98 -24.60
N MET A 504 -4.58 -19.29 -23.89
CA MET A 504 -5.98 -19.71 -23.77
C MET A 504 -6.68 -19.72 -25.15
N LEU A 505 -6.47 -18.73 -26.00
CA LEU A 505 -7.05 -18.71 -27.35
C LEU A 505 -6.44 -19.79 -28.27
N ILE A 506 -5.13 -20.01 -28.19
CA ILE A 506 -4.46 -21.07 -28.94
C ILE A 506 -5.00 -22.45 -28.52
N THR A 507 -5.21 -22.69 -27.23
CA THR A 507 -5.75 -23.99 -26.74
C THR A 507 -7.16 -24.28 -27.24
N VAL A 508 -7.92 -23.26 -27.64
CA VAL A 508 -9.24 -23.44 -28.27
C VAL A 508 -9.12 -23.96 -29.71
N GLU A 509 -8.02 -23.67 -30.41
CA GLU A 509 -7.81 -24.10 -31.81
C GLU A 509 -7.11 -25.47 -31.93
N ILE A 510 -6.44 -25.94 -30.86
CA ILE A 510 -5.74 -27.24 -30.86
C ILE A 510 -6.78 -28.37 -30.89
N PRO A 511 -6.72 -29.37 -31.81
CA PRO A 511 -7.63 -30.47 -31.81
C PRO A 511 -7.56 -31.27 -30.51
N VAL A 512 -8.73 -31.56 -29.90
CA VAL A 512 -8.76 -32.41 -28.71
C VAL A 512 -8.48 -33.83 -29.18
N LEU A 513 -7.43 -34.44 -28.64
CA LEU A 513 -7.12 -35.85 -28.88
C LEU A 513 -8.28 -36.70 -28.32
N ALA A 514 -9.01 -37.35 -29.22
CA ALA A 514 -10.15 -38.22 -28.91
C ALA A 514 -9.68 -39.51 -28.23
#